data_5382c4f8d4f4a902461b9a41b1a03e34
#
_entry.id   5382c4f8d4f4a902461b9a41b1a03e34
#
_cell.length_a   1.000
_cell.length_b   1.000
_cell.length_c   1.000
_cell.angle_alpha   90.00
_cell.angle_beta   90.00
_cell.angle_gamma   90.00
#
_symmetry.space_group_name_H-M   'P 1'
#
loop_
_entity.id
_entity.type
_entity.pdbx_description
1 polymer ?
#
loop_
_entity_poly.entity_id
_entity_poly.type
_entity_poly.pdbx_seq_one_letter_code
_entity_poly.pdbx_strand_id
1 'polypeptide(L)'
;MIKIFKNRGIATLPTVIVLGMMILAVVVSITSLTLNGLLISQGQAQSSSALFYAEAGARDALVKIARDKNYTCATVDCYSIDFVTNGCANSTDCSKVSVSAGLGTTANPKIITSKGIMKASNRRMQVSVILDGGTTVASSQNGQITTTAWTELVN
;
A
#
# COMPACT_ATOMS: atom_id res chain seq x y z
N MET A 1 76.05 37.16 7.61
CA MET A 1 74.80 36.88 8.33
C MET A 1 73.74 36.52 7.31
N ILE A 2 73.53 35.20 7.07
CA ILE A 2 72.58 34.71 6.07
C ILE A 2 71.25 34.49 6.80
N LYS A 3 70.21 35.28 6.45
CA LYS A 3 68.89 35.16 6.97
C LYS A 3 68.19 34.02 6.24
N ILE A 4 68.08 32.87 6.87
CA ILE A 4 67.30 31.71 6.38
C ILE A 4 65.82 32.09 6.51
N PHE A 5 65.17 32.47 5.42
CA PHE A 5 63.71 32.60 5.35
C PHE A 5 63.11 31.18 5.41
N LYS A 6 62.61 30.85 6.57
CA LYS A 6 61.94 29.60 6.86
C LYS A 6 60.59 29.62 6.16
N ASN A 7 60.50 29.07 4.94
CA ASN A 7 59.26 28.90 4.20
C ASN A 7 58.34 27.91 4.95
N ARG A 8 57.58 28.41 5.95
CA ARG A 8 56.60 27.62 6.72
C ARG A 8 55.18 27.64 6.13
N GLY A 9 54.95 28.28 4.99
CA GLY A 9 53.61 28.51 4.44
C GLY A 9 53.17 27.61 3.29
N ILE A 10 54.09 26.86 2.65
CA ILE A 10 53.79 26.13 1.38
C ILE A 10 53.13 24.80 1.66
N ALA A 11 53.37 24.16 2.81
CA ALA A 11 52.80 22.87 3.14
C ALA A 11 51.33 22.88 3.63
N THR A 12 50.82 24.05 4.00
CA THR A 12 49.44 24.17 4.54
C THR A 12 48.39 24.17 3.44
N LEU A 13 48.69 24.63 2.25
CA LEU A 13 47.73 24.71 1.14
C LEU A 13 47.27 23.34 0.63
N PRO A 14 48.16 22.34 0.34
CA PRO A 14 47.74 21.03 -0.05
C PRO A 14 47.02 20.27 1.07
N THR A 15 47.37 20.46 2.33
CA THR A 15 46.67 19.81 3.46
C THR A 15 45.24 20.31 3.60
N VAL A 16 44.98 21.58 3.42
CA VAL A 16 43.61 22.15 3.46
C VAL A 16 42.77 21.62 2.30
N ILE A 17 43.34 21.52 1.10
CA ILE A 17 42.62 20.96 -0.07
C ILE A 17 42.26 19.50 0.17
N VAL A 18 43.17 18.65 0.64
CA VAL A 18 42.90 17.24 0.93
C VAL A 18 41.86 17.10 2.02
N LEU A 19 41.93 17.88 3.09
CA LEU A 19 40.93 17.86 4.16
C LEU A 19 39.56 18.32 3.64
N GLY A 20 39.50 19.33 2.80
CA GLY A 20 38.28 19.81 2.16
C GLY A 20 37.63 18.72 1.28
N MET A 21 38.44 18.00 0.49
CA MET A 21 37.92 16.88 -0.32
C MET A 21 37.40 15.72 0.53
N MET A 22 38.05 15.40 1.64
CA MET A 22 37.58 14.36 2.57
C MET A 22 36.23 14.75 3.20
N ILE A 23 36.07 15.99 3.66
CA ILE A 23 34.83 16.47 4.23
C ILE A 23 33.71 16.43 3.18
N LEU A 24 33.98 16.85 1.95
CA LEU A 24 33.03 16.86 0.86
C LEU A 24 32.56 15.43 0.50
N ALA A 25 33.47 14.46 0.46
CA ALA A 25 33.15 13.06 0.23
C ALA A 25 32.22 12.49 1.32
N VAL A 26 32.46 12.82 2.59
CA VAL A 26 31.62 12.38 3.71
C VAL A 26 30.23 13.01 3.62
N VAL A 27 30.13 14.32 3.33
CA VAL A 27 28.85 15.01 3.20
C VAL A 27 28.00 14.42 2.08
N VAL A 28 28.59 14.17 0.90
CA VAL A 28 27.87 13.54 -0.23
C VAL A 28 27.37 12.15 0.13
N SER A 29 28.17 11.36 0.83
CA SER A 29 27.79 10.01 1.26
C SER A 29 26.60 10.03 2.22
N ILE A 30 26.60 10.90 3.22
CA ILE A 30 25.49 11.03 4.19
C ILE A 30 24.22 11.51 3.48
N THR A 31 24.32 12.48 2.58
CA THR A 31 23.17 13.00 1.84
C THR A 31 22.51 11.92 1.01
N SER A 32 23.28 11.07 0.33
CA SER A 32 22.80 9.96 -0.46
C SER A 32 22.01 8.94 0.39
N LEU A 33 22.50 8.58 1.56
CA LEU A 33 21.81 7.68 2.50
C LEU A 33 20.48 8.26 2.99
N THR A 34 20.45 9.55 3.29
CA THR A 34 19.25 10.24 3.77
C THR A 34 18.14 10.27 2.70
N LEU A 35 18.50 10.56 1.45
CA LEU A 35 17.54 10.57 0.33
C LEU A 35 16.92 9.18 0.11
N ASN A 36 17.74 8.13 0.13
CA ASN A 36 17.25 6.75 0.00
C ASN A 36 16.31 6.38 1.16
N GLY A 37 16.63 6.77 2.38
CA GLY A 37 15.77 6.56 3.55
C GLY A 37 14.41 7.24 3.42
N LEU A 38 14.35 8.46 2.90
CA LEU A 38 13.10 9.18 2.66
C LEU A 38 12.22 8.49 1.60
N LEU A 39 12.82 8.02 0.49
CA LEU A 39 12.09 7.30 -0.56
C LEU A 39 11.49 5.99 -0.05
N ILE A 40 12.24 5.23 0.75
CA ILE A 40 11.75 3.99 1.36
C ILE A 40 10.60 4.30 2.32
N SER A 41 10.73 5.31 3.18
CA SER A 41 9.69 5.72 4.13
C SER A 41 8.40 6.13 3.41
N GLN A 42 8.51 6.92 2.33
CA GLN A 42 7.36 7.31 1.52
C GLN A 42 6.70 6.11 0.84
N GLY A 43 7.48 5.17 0.31
CA GLY A 43 6.99 3.93 -0.29
C GLY A 43 6.21 3.07 0.72
N GLN A 44 6.71 2.95 1.94
CA GLN A 44 6.03 2.22 3.01
C GLN A 44 4.72 2.90 3.41
N ALA A 45 4.71 4.22 3.56
CA ALA A 45 3.50 4.98 3.88
C ALA A 45 2.42 4.82 2.79
N GLN A 46 2.80 4.89 1.51
CA GLN A 46 1.88 4.67 0.39
C GLN A 46 1.35 3.23 0.36
N SER A 47 2.21 2.24 0.62
CA SER A 47 1.82 0.83 0.68
C SER A 47 0.83 0.57 1.81
N SER A 48 1.07 1.13 3.00
CA SER A 48 0.16 1.03 4.13
C SER A 48 -1.20 1.69 3.83
N SER A 49 -1.20 2.87 3.21
CA SER A 49 -2.44 3.54 2.79
C SER A 49 -3.21 2.73 1.76
N ALA A 50 -2.52 2.14 0.77
CA ALA A 50 -3.15 1.29 -0.23
C ALA A 50 -3.79 0.05 0.40
N LEU A 51 -3.15 -0.57 1.40
CA LEU A 51 -3.74 -1.68 2.15
C LEU A 51 -5.00 -1.25 2.90
N PHE A 52 -4.97 -0.09 3.55
CA PHE A 52 -6.13 0.47 4.24
C PHE A 52 -7.32 0.70 3.29
N TYR A 53 -7.08 1.22 2.09
CA TYR A 53 -8.13 1.38 1.08
C TYR A 53 -8.67 0.03 0.57
N ALA A 54 -7.80 -0.99 0.42
CA ALA A 54 -8.25 -2.34 0.08
C ALA A 54 -9.16 -2.91 1.17
N GLU A 55 -8.79 -2.75 2.44
CA GLU A 55 -9.61 -3.19 3.57
C GLU A 55 -10.95 -2.45 3.63
N ALA A 56 -10.95 -1.14 3.45
CA ALA A 56 -12.17 -0.33 3.44
C ALA A 56 -13.13 -0.77 2.32
N GLY A 57 -12.61 -1.05 1.12
CA GLY A 57 -13.41 -1.59 0.02
C GLY A 57 -14.00 -2.97 0.31
N ALA A 58 -13.22 -3.85 0.94
CA ALA A 58 -13.70 -5.17 1.34
C ALA A 58 -14.81 -5.07 2.41
N ARG A 59 -14.68 -4.14 3.37
CA ARG A 59 -15.71 -3.89 4.40
C ARG A 59 -17.00 -3.35 3.79
N ASP A 60 -16.93 -2.46 2.81
CA ASP A 60 -18.12 -1.98 2.07
C ASP A 60 -18.83 -3.12 1.36
N ALA A 61 -18.08 -4.02 0.71
CA ALA A 61 -18.65 -5.21 0.09
C ALA A 61 -19.33 -6.15 1.10
N LEU A 62 -18.74 -6.33 2.29
CA LEU A 62 -19.38 -7.11 3.37
C LEU A 62 -20.72 -6.52 3.80
N VAL A 63 -20.82 -5.18 3.91
CA VAL A 63 -22.09 -4.51 4.24
C VAL A 63 -23.13 -4.74 3.14
N LYS A 64 -22.74 -4.68 1.86
CA LYS A 64 -23.64 -4.98 0.73
C LYS A 64 -24.13 -6.42 0.75
N ILE A 65 -23.24 -7.39 1.02
CA ILE A 65 -23.60 -8.81 1.16
C ILE A 65 -24.51 -9.04 2.37
N ALA A 66 -24.27 -8.37 3.49
CA ALA A 66 -25.13 -8.49 4.68
C ALA A 66 -26.56 -7.98 4.42
N ARG A 67 -26.70 -6.93 3.59
CA ARG A 67 -28.01 -6.39 3.19
C ARG A 67 -28.71 -7.25 2.13
N ASP A 68 -27.93 -7.82 1.21
CA ASP A 68 -28.41 -8.69 0.16
C ASP A 68 -27.39 -9.82 -0.07
N LYS A 69 -27.71 -11.03 0.43
CA LYS A 69 -26.84 -12.19 0.28
C LYS A 69 -26.64 -12.63 -1.17
N ASN A 70 -27.54 -12.27 -2.08
CA ASN A 70 -27.43 -12.53 -3.50
C ASN A 70 -26.58 -11.48 -4.22
N TYR A 71 -26.13 -10.42 -3.51
CA TYR A 71 -25.29 -9.39 -4.11
C TYR A 71 -24.07 -10.01 -4.78
N THR A 72 -23.91 -9.74 -6.07
CA THR A 72 -22.78 -10.20 -6.88
C THR A 72 -22.30 -9.04 -7.74
N CYS A 73 -20.99 -8.98 -7.97
CA CYS A 73 -20.34 -7.99 -8.79
C CYS A 73 -19.06 -8.63 -9.34
N ALA A 74 -19.24 -9.63 -10.22
CA ALA A 74 -18.20 -10.60 -10.58
C ALA A 74 -17.19 -10.08 -11.62
N THR A 75 -17.47 -8.95 -12.27
CA THR A 75 -16.50 -8.35 -13.19
C THR A 75 -15.31 -7.78 -12.43
N VAL A 76 -14.13 -7.86 -13.03
CA VAL A 76 -12.93 -7.25 -12.44
C VAL A 76 -13.15 -5.75 -12.23
N ASP A 77 -12.78 -5.25 -11.06
CA ASP A 77 -12.93 -3.83 -10.71
C ASP A 77 -14.39 -3.32 -10.91
N CYS A 78 -15.38 -4.14 -10.54
CA CYS A 78 -16.79 -3.95 -10.82
C CYS A 78 -17.35 -2.63 -10.30
N TYR A 79 -16.95 -2.20 -9.13
CA TYR A 79 -17.23 -0.87 -8.63
C TYR A 79 -16.02 -0.27 -7.91
N SER A 80 -15.99 1.04 -7.84
CA SER A 80 -14.91 1.79 -7.20
C SER A 80 -15.44 2.67 -6.08
N ILE A 81 -14.58 2.93 -5.10
CA ILE A 81 -14.81 3.84 -4.00
C ILE A 81 -13.72 4.90 -4.04
N ASP A 82 -14.12 6.14 -4.25
CA ASP A 82 -13.24 7.29 -4.18
C ASP A 82 -13.18 7.83 -2.75
N PHE A 83 -12.00 7.86 -2.14
CA PHE A 83 -11.79 8.46 -0.82
C PHE A 83 -11.46 9.95 -0.92
N VAL A 84 -11.11 10.41 -2.12
CA VAL A 84 -10.94 11.82 -2.49
C VAL A 84 -11.63 12.06 -3.84
N THR A 85 -11.94 13.29 -4.16
CA THR A 85 -12.57 13.65 -5.44
C THR A 85 -11.76 13.14 -6.63
N ASN A 86 -12.38 12.30 -7.48
CA ASN A 86 -11.74 11.66 -8.64
C ASN A 86 -10.52 10.78 -8.28
N GLY A 87 -10.47 10.21 -7.10
CA GLY A 87 -9.36 9.40 -6.63
C GLY A 87 -9.07 8.22 -7.55
N CYS A 88 -10.08 7.46 -7.94
CA CYS A 88 -9.93 6.31 -8.83
C CYS A 88 -9.52 6.69 -10.25
N ALA A 89 -9.95 7.84 -10.74
CA ALA A 89 -9.53 8.37 -12.04
C ALA A 89 -8.05 8.78 -12.02
N ASN A 90 -7.57 9.31 -10.90
CA ASN A 90 -6.19 9.77 -10.72
C ASN A 90 -5.26 8.67 -10.17
N SER A 91 -5.75 7.45 -10.00
CA SER A 91 -5.01 6.32 -9.41
C SER A 91 -4.42 6.65 -8.03
N THR A 92 -5.19 7.35 -7.21
CA THR A 92 -4.83 7.70 -5.83
C THR A 92 -6.06 7.59 -4.94
N ASP A 93 -5.87 7.23 -3.66
CA ASP A 93 -6.93 7.21 -2.65
C ASP A 93 -8.22 6.51 -3.14
N CYS A 94 -8.04 5.33 -3.71
CA CYS A 94 -9.08 4.59 -4.41
C CYS A 94 -9.13 3.13 -3.96
N SER A 95 -10.34 2.57 -3.91
CA SER A 95 -10.56 1.14 -3.82
C SER A 95 -11.38 0.65 -4.99
N LYS A 96 -10.99 -0.47 -5.59
CA LYS A 96 -11.74 -1.19 -6.64
C LYS A 96 -12.11 -2.56 -6.15
N VAL A 97 -13.37 -2.91 -6.26
CA VAL A 97 -13.93 -4.09 -5.60
C VAL A 97 -14.67 -4.97 -6.59
N SER A 98 -14.54 -6.27 -6.40
CA SER A 98 -15.36 -7.29 -7.07
C SER A 98 -15.87 -8.31 -6.06
N VAL A 99 -17.03 -8.89 -6.31
CA VAL A 99 -17.70 -9.89 -5.46
C VAL A 99 -18.13 -11.05 -6.33
N SER A 100 -17.64 -12.26 -6.03
CA SER A 100 -17.96 -13.46 -6.80
C SER A 100 -19.44 -13.82 -6.72
N ALA A 101 -19.88 -14.64 -7.67
CA ALA A 101 -21.22 -15.25 -7.69
C ALA A 101 -21.37 -16.43 -6.72
N GLY A 102 -20.42 -16.65 -5.80
CA GLY A 102 -20.48 -17.72 -4.80
C GLY A 102 -21.74 -17.63 -3.92
N LEU A 103 -22.24 -18.78 -3.50
CA LEU A 103 -23.47 -18.88 -2.70
C LEU A 103 -23.28 -18.51 -1.22
N GLY A 104 -22.04 -18.40 -0.77
CA GLY A 104 -21.72 -18.16 0.64
C GLY A 104 -21.79 -19.41 1.50
N THR A 105 -21.79 -20.60 0.90
CA THR A 105 -21.70 -21.89 1.62
C THR A 105 -20.25 -22.30 1.87
N THR A 106 -20.02 -23.25 2.75
CA THR A 106 -18.67 -23.79 3.00
C THR A 106 -18.03 -24.38 1.74
N ALA A 107 -18.83 -25.04 0.87
CA ALA A 107 -18.36 -25.61 -0.38
C ALA A 107 -18.18 -24.56 -1.50
N ASN A 108 -18.97 -23.47 -1.46
CA ASN A 108 -18.94 -22.41 -2.46
C ASN A 108 -18.99 -21.03 -1.76
N PRO A 109 -17.90 -20.61 -1.12
CA PRO A 109 -17.86 -19.35 -0.39
C PRO A 109 -17.99 -18.15 -1.34
N LYS A 110 -18.51 -17.06 -0.83
CA LYS A 110 -18.52 -15.80 -1.55
C LYS A 110 -17.15 -15.12 -1.41
N ILE A 111 -16.50 -14.80 -2.51
CA ILE A 111 -15.17 -14.21 -2.54
C ILE A 111 -15.28 -12.72 -2.87
N ILE A 112 -14.78 -11.90 -1.99
CA ILE A 112 -14.59 -10.47 -2.21
C ILE A 112 -13.12 -10.26 -2.58
N THR A 113 -12.85 -9.57 -3.68
CA THR A 113 -11.50 -9.11 -4.02
C THR A 113 -11.52 -7.59 -4.05
N SER A 114 -10.70 -6.98 -3.21
CA SER A 114 -10.58 -5.53 -3.11
C SER A 114 -9.14 -5.10 -3.41
N LYS A 115 -8.99 -4.12 -4.28
CA LYS A 115 -7.70 -3.53 -4.68
C LYS A 115 -7.66 -2.08 -4.20
N GLY A 116 -6.81 -1.78 -3.25
CA GLY A 116 -6.50 -0.42 -2.83
C GLY A 116 -5.37 0.18 -3.67
N ILE A 117 -5.52 1.41 -4.04
CA ILE A 117 -4.59 2.14 -4.91
C ILE A 117 -4.20 3.45 -4.22
N MET A 118 -2.89 3.65 -4.05
CA MET A 118 -2.30 4.88 -3.56
C MET A 118 -1.09 5.25 -4.40
N LYS A 119 -1.26 6.10 -5.40
CA LYS A 119 -0.22 6.48 -6.38
C LYS A 119 0.39 5.25 -7.05
N ALA A 120 1.69 5.01 -6.87
CA ALA A 120 2.38 3.85 -7.42
C ALA A 120 2.16 2.55 -6.63
N SER A 121 1.60 2.61 -5.41
CA SER A 121 1.38 1.45 -4.56
C SER A 121 -0.01 0.86 -4.78
N ASN A 122 -0.05 -0.44 -5.05
CA ASN A 122 -1.27 -1.23 -5.18
C ASN A 122 -1.21 -2.40 -4.20
N ARG A 123 -2.28 -2.59 -3.42
CA ARG A 123 -2.42 -3.74 -2.53
C ARG A 123 -3.73 -4.43 -2.80
N ARG A 124 -3.74 -5.75 -2.74
CA ARG A 124 -4.96 -6.54 -2.94
C ARG A 124 -5.27 -7.34 -1.70
N MET A 125 -6.55 -7.37 -1.37
CA MET A 125 -7.08 -8.16 -0.28
C MET A 125 -8.20 -9.05 -0.80
N GLN A 126 -8.19 -10.30 -0.39
CA GLN A 126 -9.25 -11.26 -0.66
C GLN A 126 -9.93 -11.63 0.64
N VAL A 127 -11.24 -11.60 0.65
CA VAL A 127 -12.06 -12.03 1.79
C VAL A 127 -12.98 -13.15 1.35
N SER A 128 -12.86 -14.30 2.00
CA SER A 128 -13.79 -15.43 1.83
C SER A 128 -14.89 -15.31 2.88
N VAL A 129 -16.14 -15.32 2.43
CA VAL A 129 -17.32 -15.08 3.27
C VAL A 129 -18.22 -16.33 3.24
N ILE A 130 -18.56 -16.82 4.44
CA ILE A 130 -19.55 -17.86 4.65
C ILE A 130 -20.77 -17.22 5.33
N LEU A 131 -21.95 -17.52 4.78
CA LEU A 131 -23.23 -16.99 5.20
C LEU A 131 -24.08 -18.08 5.88
N ASP A 132 -24.96 -17.69 6.77
CA ASP A 132 -26.03 -18.51 7.34
C ASP A 132 -25.58 -19.91 7.84
N GLY A 133 -24.41 -19.98 8.48
CA GLY A 133 -23.85 -21.22 9.02
C GLY A 133 -23.24 -22.17 7.98
N GLY A 134 -23.20 -21.81 6.70
CA GLY A 134 -22.45 -22.51 5.64
C GLY A 134 -23.10 -23.75 5.04
N THR A 135 -24.26 -24.19 5.50
CA THR A 135 -24.91 -25.44 5.05
C THR A 135 -26.01 -25.21 4.02
N THR A 136 -26.82 -24.18 4.19
CA THR A 136 -27.91 -23.85 3.26
C THR A 136 -28.07 -22.33 3.21
N VAL A 137 -28.31 -21.81 2.01
CA VAL A 137 -28.66 -20.38 1.87
C VAL A 137 -30.12 -20.24 2.29
N ALA A 138 -30.35 -19.66 3.46
CA ALA A 138 -31.70 -19.38 3.94
C ALA A 138 -32.47 -18.49 2.95
N SER A 139 -33.79 -18.61 2.93
CA SER A 139 -34.68 -17.92 1.99
C SER A 139 -34.79 -16.40 2.25
N SER A 140 -34.27 -15.88 3.38
CA SER A 140 -34.24 -14.46 3.70
C SER A 140 -33.28 -13.67 2.78
N GLN A 141 -33.63 -12.44 2.45
CA GLN A 141 -32.76 -11.57 1.64
C GLN A 141 -31.47 -11.16 2.37
N ASN A 142 -31.55 -11.04 3.70
CA ASN A 142 -30.40 -10.63 4.51
C ASN A 142 -29.51 -11.83 4.79
N GLY A 143 -28.20 -11.70 4.57
CA GLY A 143 -27.20 -12.71 4.85
C GLY A 143 -26.56 -12.47 6.22
N GLN A 144 -26.66 -13.46 7.12
CA GLN A 144 -25.85 -13.43 8.34
C GLN A 144 -24.44 -13.88 8.03
N ILE A 145 -23.47 -13.00 8.18
CA ILE A 145 -22.06 -13.37 7.99
C ILE A 145 -21.62 -14.19 9.21
N THR A 146 -21.28 -15.45 8.96
CA THR A 146 -20.88 -16.39 10.03
C THR A 146 -19.36 -16.46 10.15
N THR A 147 -18.66 -16.47 9.03
CA THR A 147 -17.19 -16.58 9.00
C THR A 147 -16.61 -15.73 7.89
N THR A 148 -15.53 -15.04 8.19
CA THR A 148 -14.71 -14.32 7.20
C THR A 148 -13.25 -14.73 7.35
N ALA A 149 -12.60 -15.08 6.25
CA ALA A 149 -11.15 -15.29 6.18
C ALA A 149 -10.55 -14.19 5.30
N TRP A 150 -9.60 -13.46 5.86
CA TRP A 150 -8.91 -12.35 5.22
C TRP A 150 -7.53 -12.78 4.78
N THR A 151 -7.19 -12.53 3.52
CA THR A 151 -5.88 -12.87 2.95
C THR A 151 -5.40 -11.72 2.09
N GLU A 152 -4.20 -11.26 2.34
CA GLU A 152 -3.53 -10.32 1.44
C GLU A 152 -2.95 -11.10 0.26
N LEU A 153 -3.24 -10.66 -0.96
CA LEU A 153 -2.68 -11.23 -2.17
C LEU A 153 -1.41 -10.47 -2.53
N VAL A 154 -0.28 -11.15 -2.43
CA VAL A 154 1.01 -10.63 -2.90
C VAL A 154 1.03 -10.72 -4.42
N ASN A 155 1.30 -9.59 -5.08
CA ASN A 155 1.49 -9.53 -6.54
C ASN A 155 2.90 -9.91 -6.93
#